data_543f1dd272950d9491157aec7f7a8bfb
#
_entry.id   543f1dd272950d9491157aec7f7a8bfb
#
_cell.length_a   1.000
_cell.length_b   1.000
_cell.length_c   1.000
_cell.angle_alpha   90.00
_cell.angle_beta   90.00
_cell.angle_gamma   90.00
#
_symmetry.space_group_name_H-M   'P 1'
#
loop_
_entity.id
_entity.type
_entity.pdbx_description
1 polymer ?
#
loop_
_entity_poly.entity_id
_entity_poly.type
_entity_poly.pdbx_seq_one_letter_code
_entity_poly.pdbx_strand_id
1 'polypeptide(L)'
;MKIVTGYTGTPHITPNDDQGRNQGIFGTGNYILNVGNKFSASVVNANTVQIQDGEGVMQGVHFRILPGTVDTVTIQNGITGYNRIDLICARYTKDAVSGVEDVSLAVITGTPSAGAASAPSYNAGDILGGATLVDFPLWQVNLTDLTPSISEPSGIAPASGLVDIIYPVGSIYMSTASTNPSLLFGGEWEAWGSGRVPVGVDTNDTDFATAEKTGGEKTHTLTTTEMPSHTHSTLPMAAQRGHVTLTFAATGFGGSGSAAGYLISDGNSDYPSSSAGSGEAHNNIQPYITCYMWKRTA
;
A
#
# COMPACT_ATOMS: atom_id res chain seq x y z
N MET A 1 -29.61 -19.22 22.70
CA MET A 1 -28.69 -18.07 22.73
C MET A 1 -28.07 -18.01 24.12
N LYS A 2 -26.75 -17.88 24.24
CA LYS A 2 -25.98 -17.82 25.50
C LYS A 2 -25.37 -16.42 25.64
N ILE A 3 -25.50 -15.80 26.82
CA ILE A 3 -24.76 -14.58 27.13
C ILE A 3 -23.34 -14.97 27.52
N VAL A 4 -22.31 -14.34 26.92
CA VAL A 4 -20.89 -14.68 27.16
C VAL A 4 -20.25 -13.71 28.14
N THR A 5 -20.51 -12.41 28.02
CA THR A 5 -19.84 -11.37 28.81
C THR A 5 -20.68 -10.84 29.98
N GLY A 6 -21.92 -11.29 30.16
CA GLY A 6 -22.79 -10.88 31.25
C GLY A 6 -22.65 -11.78 32.48
N TYR A 7 -23.07 -11.29 33.68
CA TYR A 7 -23.11 -12.08 34.91
C TYR A 7 -24.38 -12.95 34.93
N THR A 8 -24.21 -14.27 35.01
CA THR A 8 -25.32 -15.26 35.07
C THR A 8 -25.49 -15.93 36.42
N GLY A 9 -24.78 -15.46 37.45
CA GLY A 9 -24.82 -16.04 38.81
C GLY A 9 -23.83 -17.18 39.01
N THR A 10 -23.27 -17.77 37.95
CA THR A 10 -22.28 -18.84 38.01
C THR A 10 -21.22 -18.63 36.91
N PRO A 11 -19.98 -19.16 37.10
CA PRO A 11 -18.99 -19.19 36.01
C PRO A 11 -19.57 -19.87 34.78
N HIS A 12 -19.53 -19.20 33.64
CA HIS A 12 -20.17 -19.66 32.40
C HIS A 12 -19.35 -19.40 31.12
N ILE A 13 -18.24 -18.69 31.23
CA ILE A 13 -17.30 -18.48 30.15
C ILE A 13 -16.43 -19.74 30.01
N THR A 14 -16.35 -20.25 28.80
CA THR A 14 -15.54 -21.43 28.48
C THR A 14 -14.37 -21.02 27.57
N PRO A 15 -13.31 -21.82 27.46
CA PRO A 15 -12.24 -21.57 26.48
C PRO A 15 -12.77 -21.34 25.05
N ASN A 16 -13.78 -22.10 24.63
CA ASN A 16 -14.39 -21.92 23.30
C ASN A 16 -15.08 -20.56 23.14
N ASP A 17 -15.63 -19.99 24.20
CA ASP A 17 -16.24 -18.65 24.14
C ASP A 17 -15.16 -17.58 23.93
N ASP A 18 -14.00 -17.72 24.60
CA ASP A 18 -12.86 -16.81 24.43
C ASP A 18 -12.18 -17.00 23.05
N GLN A 19 -12.01 -18.24 22.62
CA GLN A 19 -11.49 -18.56 21.29
C GLN A 19 -12.38 -17.94 20.19
N GLY A 20 -13.71 -18.11 20.30
CA GLY A 20 -14.66 -17.51 19.34
C GLY A 20 -14.62 -15.98 19.32
N ARG A 21 -14.43 -15.35 20.47
CA ARG A 21 -14.22 -13.89 20.55
C ARG A 21 -12.94 -13.48 19.84
N ASN A 22 -11.83 -14.16 20.11
CA ASN A 22 -10.54 -13.87 19.49
C ASN A 22 -10.61 -14.04 17.97
N GLN A 23 -11.29 -15.08 17.48
CA GLN A 23 -11.51 -15.26 16.04
C GLN A 23 -12.36 -14.15 15.42
N GLY A 24 -13.38 -13.67 16.14
CA GLY A 24 -14.18 -12.52 15.69
C GLY A 24 -13.39 -11.23 15.59
N ILE A 25 -12.28 -11.09 16.34
CA ILE A 25 -11.41 -9.90 16.36
C ILE A 25 -10.24 -10.05 15.37
N PHE A 26 -9.55 -11.19 15.40
CA PHE A 26 -8.30 -11.42 14.65
C PHE A 26 -8.50 -12.25 13.38
N GLY A 27 -9.64 -12.92 13.22
CA GLY A 27 -9.84 -13.91 12.16
C GLY A 27 -9.43 -15.32 12.58
N THR A 28 -9.56 -16.28 11.65
CA THR A 28 -9.32 -17.72 11.89
C THR A 28 -7.86 -18.14 11.65
N GLY A 29 -6.96 -17.21 11.40
CA GLY A 29 -5.54 -17.46 11.13
C GLY A 29 -4.69 -17.58 12.40
N ASN A 30 -3.38 -17.62 12.17
CA ASN A 30 -2.36 -17.63 13.20
C ASN A 30 -1.66 -16.26 13.22
N TYR A 31 -1.51 -15.66 14.40
CA TYR A 31 -1.07 -14.27 14.53
C TYR A 31 -0.07 -14.11 15.67
N ILE A 32 1.01 -13.37 15.43
CA ILE A 32 1.90 -12.82 16.46
C ILE A 32 1.40 -11.41 16.78
N LEU A 33 1.08 -11.13 18.03
CA LEU A 33 0.59 -9.82 18.44
C LEU A 33 1.74 -8.84 18.61
N ASN A 34 1.45 -7.55 18.42
CA ASN A 34 2.43 -6.48 18.60
C ASN A 34 2.64 -6.15 20.10
N VAL A 35 3.04 -7.16 20.88
CA VAL A 35 3.22 -7.09 22.33
C VAL A 35 4.55 -7.73 22.70
N GLY A 36 5.27 -7.14 23.65
CA GLY A 36 6.57 -7.61 24.10
C GLY A 36 7.61 -7.62 23.00
N ASN A 37 8.50 -8.59 23.02
CA ASN A 37 9.54 -8.79 22.01
C ASN A 37 9.07 -9.64 20.82
N LYS A 38 7.74 -9.88 20.65
CA LYS A 38 7.12 -10.58 19.51
C LYS A 38 7.74 -11.95 19.22
N PHE A 39 8.10 -12.67 20.26
CA PHE A 39 8.83 -13.94 20.17
C PHE A 39 10.16 -13.85 19.40
N SER A 40 10.85 -12.70 19.44
CA SER A 40 12.15 -12.57 18.74
C SER A 40 13.11 -13.69 19.17
N ALA A 41 13.84 -14.23 18.20
CA ALA A 41 14.69 -15.39 18.42
C ALA A 41 16.17 -15.04 18.24
N SER A 42 17.04 -15.72 19.01
CA SER A 42 18.49 -15.63 18.86
C SER A 42 19.17 -16.97 19.08
N VAL A 43 20.22 -17.21 18.32
CA VAL A 43 21.07 -18.40 18.52
C VAL A 43 21.99 -18.16 19.72
N VAL A 44 21.88 -19.02 20.74
CA VAL A 44 22.74 -18.98 21.92
C VAL A 44 24.04 -19.76 21.69
N ASN A 45 23.92 -20.94 21.07
CA ASN A 45 25.04 -21.80 20.69
C ASN A 45 24.63 -22.77 19.55
N ALA A 46 25.47 -23.72 19.20
CA ALA A 46 25.25 -24.62 18.06
C ALA A 46 23.96 -25.45 18.13
N ASN A 47 23.36 -25.61 19.32
CA ASN A 47 22.16 -26.44 19.50
C ASN A 47 21.09 -25.78 20.39
N THR A 48 21.21 -24.51 20.71
CA THR A 48 20.25 -23.81 21.59
C THR A 48 19.81 -22.50 20.94
N VAL A 49 18.50 -22.33 20.83
CA VAL A 49 17.86 -21.08 20.40
C VAL A 49 17.02 -20.55 21.56
N GLN A 50 17.13 -19.26 21.80
CA GLN A 50 16.37 -18.52 22.81
C GLN A 50 15.26 -17.75 22.11
N ILE A 51 14.04 -17.81 22.67
CA ILE A 51 12.86 -17.09 22.23
C ILE A 51 12.46 -16.10 23.32
N GLN A 52 12.36 -14.82 22.96
CA GLN A 52 11.95 -13.75 23.87
C GLN A 52 10.45 -13.80 24.15
N ASP A 53 9.99 -13.00 25.12
CA ASP A 53 8.59 -12.80 25.41
C ASP A 53 7.80 -12.30 24.21
N GLY A 54 6.53 -12.61 24.20
CA GLY A 54 5.58 -12.21 23.15
C GLY A 54 4.22 -12.84 23.36
N GLU A 55 3.25 -12.41 22.60
CA GLU A 55 1.89 -12.95 22.61
C GLU A 55 1.46 -13.33 21.20
N GLY A 56 0.67 -14.39 21.08
CA GLY A 56 0.16 -14.88 19.80
C GLY A 56 -1.26 -15.43 19.92
N VAL A 57 -1.93 -15.51 18.78
CA VAL A 57 -3.25 -16.12 18.62
C VAL A 57 -3.17 -17.15 17.51
N MET A 58 -3.47 -18.40 17.83
CA MET A 58 -3.53 -19.52 16.88
C MET A 58 -4.99 -19.94 16.74
N GLN A 59 -5.63 -19.57 15.64
CA GLN A 59 -7.03 -19.89 15.36
C GLN A 59 -7.98 -19.57 16.53
N GLY A 60 -7.72 -18.44 17.24
CA GLY A 60 -8.45 -18.01 18.42
C GLY A 60 -7.85 -18.42 19.75
N VAL A 61 -6.98 -19.41 19.81
CA VAL A 61 -6.25 -19.80 21.03
C VAL A 61 -5.17 -18.76 21.31
N HIS A 62 -5.27 -18.05 22.41
CA HIS A 62 -4.27 -17.08 22.86
C HIS A 62 -3.18 -17.78 23.66
N PHE A 63 -1.92 -17.51 23.33
CA PHE A 63 -0.74 -18.05 24.01
C PHE A 63 0.34 -16.98 24.16
N ARG A 64 1.28 -17.19 25.12
CA ARG A 64 2.35 -16.23 25.36
C ARG A 64 3.55 -16.84 26.05
N ILE A 65 4.70 -16.21 25.87
CA ILE A 65 5.83 -16.24 26.80
C ILE A 65 5.70 -15.01 27.69
N LEU A 66 5.77 -15.21 29.00
CA LEU A 66 5.51 -14.15 29.99
C LEU A 66 6.43 -12.94 29.80
N PRO A 67 5.93 -11.70 29.97
CA PRO A 67 6.73 -10.50 29.83
C PRO A 67 8.01 -10.52 30.67
N GLY A 68 9.13 -10.20 30.02
CA GLY A 68 10.45 -10.18 30.65
C GLY A 68 11.05 -11.56 30.93
N THR A 69 10.41 -12.64 30.45
CA THR A 69 10.98 -14.00 30.49
C THR A 69 11.43 -14.45 29.10
N VAL A 70 12.17 -15.53 29.06
CA VAL A 70 12.66 -16.16 27.84
C VAL A 70 12.48 -17.66 27.93
N ASP A 71 12.10 -18.28 26.82
CA ASP A 71 12.11 -19.72 26.68
C ASP A 71 13.27 -20.16 25.76
N THR A 72 13.71 -21.40 25.95
CA THR A 72 14.77 -21.98 25.12
C THR A 72 14.32 -23.28 24.48
N VAL A 73 14.77 -23.50 23.27
CA VAL A 73 14.59 -24.78 22.57
C VAL A 73 15.94 -25.37 22.18
N THR A 74 16.02 -26.69 22.25
CA THR A 74 17.19 -27.42 21.79
C THR A 74 16.94 -27.94 20.38
N ILE A 75 17.84 -27.59 19.49
CA ILE A 75 17.89 -28.12 18.12
C ILE A 75 18.98 -29.21 18.02
N GLN A 76 18.86 -30.11 17.07
CA GLN A 76 19.94 -31.05 16.79
C GLN A 76 21.11 -30.32 16.14
N ASN A 77 22.34 -30.69 16.49
CA ASN A 77 23.54 -30.16 15.85
C ASN A 77 23.48 -30.38 14.34
N GLY A 78 24.10 -29.48 13.59
CA GLY A 78 24.32 -29.64 12.17
C GLY A 78 25.26 -30.79 11.86
N ILE A 79 25.43 -31.13 10.59
CA ILE A 79 26.31 -32.18 10.08
C ILE A 79 27.24 -31.56 9.06
N THR A 80 28.54 -31.77 9.20
CA THR A 80 29.55 -31.25 8.25
C THR A 80 29.26 -31.71 6.83
N GLY A 81 29.24 -30.79 5.87
CA GLY A 81 28.95 -31.04 4.46
C GLY A 81 27.44 -31.09 4.13
N TYR A 82 26.56 -30.80 5.10
CA TYR A 82 25.11 -30.83 4.88
C TYR A 82 24.45 -29.54 5.32
N ASN A 83 23.37 -29.18 4.60
CA ASN A 83 22.44 -28.13 4.99
C ASN A 83 21.16 -28.75 5.53
N ARG A 84 20.52 -28.11 6.51
CA ARG A 84 19.23 -28.53 7.06
C ARG A 84 18.43 -27.30 7.47
N ILE A 85 17.11 -27.38 7.36
CA ILE A 85 16.19 -26.37 7.86
C ILE A 85 15.29 -27.02 8.92
N ASP A 86 15.31 -26.49 10.14
CA ASP A 86 14.41 -26.88 11.22
C ASP A 86 13.37 -25.77 11.41
N LEU A 87 12.18 -26.10 11.91
CA LEU A 87 11.16 -25.13 12.32
C LEU A 87 11.02 -25.10 13.82
N ILE A 88 10.95 -23.90 14.41
CA ILE A 88 10.53 -23.68 15.79
C ILE A 88 9.08 -23.21 15.73
N CYS A 89 8.18 -23.97 16.35
CA CYS A 89 6.75 -23.74 16.31
C CYS A 89 6.17 -23.51 17.70
N ALA A 90 5.14 -22.66 17.80
CA ALA A 90 4.17 -22.78 18.87
C ALA A 90 3.28 -23.98 18.52
N ARG A 91 3.28 -25.01 19.35
CA ARG A 91 2.52 -26.24 19.15
C ARG A 91 1.34 -26.30 20.08
N TYR A 92 0.15 -26.24 19.53
CA TYR A 92 -1.08 -26.56 20.23
C TYR A 92 -1.26 -28.06 20.31
N THR A 93 -1.63 -28.54 21.51
CA THR A 93 -2.04 -29.93 21.74
C THR A 93 -3.31 -29.97 22.56
N LYS A 94 -4.14 -30.99 22.31
CA LYS A 94 -5.32 -31.29 23.11
C LYS A 94 -5.34 -32.77 23.46
N ASP A 95 -5.36 -33.07 24.74
CA ASP A 95 -5.51 -34.45 25.21
C ASP A 95 -6.92 -34.95 24.90
N ALA A 96 -7.03 -36.07 24.19
CA ALA A 96 -8.32 -36.58 23.70
C ALA A 96 -9.20 -37.13 24.81
N VAL A 97 -8.63 -37.46 25.98
CA VAL A 97 -9.36 -38.06 27.13
C VAL A 97 -9.78 -36.98 28.12
N SER A 98 -8.84 -36.19 28.57
CA SER A 98 -9.10 -35.13 29.56
C SER A 98 -9.63 -33.82 28.95
N GLY A 99 -9.42 -33.60 27.64
CA GLY A 99 -9.76 -32.36 26.95
C GLY A 99 -8.83 -31.19 27.32
N VAL A 100 -7.74 -31.43 28.05
CA VAL A 100 -6.76 -30.43 28.46
C VAL A 100 -6.03 -29.93 27.21
N GLU A 101 -5.97 -28.61 27.06
CA GLU A 101 -5.29 -27.93 25.97
C GLU A 101 -3.99 -27.29 26.47
N ASP A 102 -2.94 -27.30 25.64
CA ASP A 102 -1.66 -26.69 25.93
C ASP A 102 -1.05 -26.07 24.65
N VAL A 103 -0.23 -25.03 24.83
CA VAL A 103 0.65 -24.49 23.77
C VAL A 103 2.07 -24.41 24.29
N SER A 104 2.98 -25.11 23.63
CA SER A 104 4.39 -25.15 23.98
C SER A 104 5.28 -24.93 22.76
N LEU A 105 6.55 -24.56 22.98
CA LEU A 105 7.54 -24.52 21.92
C LEU A 105 7.93 -25.93 21.49
N ALA A 106 7.93 -26.18 20.19
CA ALA A 106 8.35 -27.45 19.60
C ALA A 106 9.31 -27.21 18.43
N VAL A 107 10.26 -28.12 18.27
CA VAL A 107 11.18 -28.13 17.12
C VAL A 107 10.77 -29.25 16.16
N ILE A 108 10.56 -28.90 14.90
CA ILE A 108 10.39 -29.87 13.80
C ILE A 108 11.70 -29.93 13.04
N THR A 109 12.42 -31.02 13.20
CA THR A 109 13.73 -31.22 12.56
C THR A 109 13.55 -31.59 11.09
N GLY A 110 14.24 -30.88 10.22
CA GLY A 110 14.24 -31.16 8.79
C GLY A 110 15.21 -32.30 8.40
N THR A 111 15.23 -32.60 7.11
CA THR A 111 16.11 -33.62 6.55
C THR A 111 17.42 -33.00 6.06
N PRO A 112 18.59 -33.49 6.51
CA PRO A 112 19.87 -33.03 6.00
C PRO A 112 20.00 -33.27 4.49
N SER A 113 20.56 -32.30 3.76
CA SER A 113 20.81 -32.34 2.31
C SER A 113 22.21 -31.87 2.01
N ALA A 114 22.94 -32.57 1.11
CA ALA A 114 24.23 -32.12 0.62
C ALA A 114 24.13 -30.89 -0.33
N GLY A 115 22.91 -30.58 -0.81
CA GLY A 115 22.59 -29.39 -1.61
C GLY A 115 21.70 -28.42 -0.87
N ALA A 116 20.76 -27.78 -1.56
CA ALA A 116 19.77 -26.94 -0.92
C ALA A 116 18.86 -27.75 0.02
N ALA A 117 18.63 -27.23 1.23
CA ALA A 117 17.69 -27.81 2.17
C ALA A 117 16.28 -27.22 1.95
N SER A 118 15.25 -27.98 2.33
CA SER A 118 13.87 -27.50 2.37
C SER A 118 13.32 -27.56 3.80
N ALA A 119 12.42 -26.66 4.13
CA ALA A 119 11.73 -26.68 5.42
C ALA A 119 10.89 -27.98 5.55
N PRO A 120 10.81 -28.58 6.74
CA PRO A 120 9.95 -29.72 6.99
C PRO A 120 8.48 -29.33 6.92
N SER A 121 7.61 -30.32 6.64
CA SER A 121 6.16 -30.13 6.80
C SER A 121 5.81 -30.02 8.29
N TYR A 122 4.73 -29.32 8.59
CA TYR A 122 4.17 -29.14 9.93
C TYR A 122 2.65 -29.38 9.92
N ASN A 123 2.05 -29.53 11.10
CA ASN A 123 0.63 -29.82 11.22
C ASN A 123 -0.20 -28.53 11.14
N ALA A 124 -0.83 -28.30 10.00
CA ALA A 124 -1.70 -27.16 9.74
C ALA A 124 -3.19 -27.54 9.95
N GLY A 125 -3.52 -28.15 11.10
CA GLY A 125 -4.89 -28.58 11.41
C GLY A 125 -5.83 -27.41 11.73
N ASP A 126 -7.13 -27.73 11.82
CA ASP A 126 -8.18 -26.80 12.24
C ASP A 126 -8.58 -27.13 13.71
N ILE A 127 -8.23 -26.24 14.64
CA ILE A 127 -8.51 -26.40 16.08
C ILE A 127 -10.01 -26.44 16.33
N LEU A 128 -10.80 -25.56 15.69
CA LEU A 128 -12.26 -25.58 15.82
C LEU A 128 -12.91 -26.78 15.16
N GLY A 129 -12.30 -27.29 14.09
CA GLY A 129 -12.69 -28.53 13.45
C GLY A 129 -12.34 -29.77 14.26
N GLY A 130 -11.66 -29.61 15.43
CA GLY A 130 -11.36 -30.70 16.35
C GLY A 130 -9.95 -31.27 16.21
N ALA A 131 -9.02 -30.58 15.53
CA ALA A 131 -7.62 -31.00 15.52
C ALA A 131 -7.03 -31.01 16.93
N THR A 132 -6.34 -32.08 17.28
CA THR A 132 -5.69 -32.25 18.58
C THR A 132 -4.22 -31.87 18.58
N LEU A 133 -3.65 -31.57 17.42
CA LEU A 133 -2.29 -31.10 17.24
C LEU A 133 -2.23 -30.12 16.07
N VAL A 134 -1.76 -28.90 16.36
CA VAL A 134 -1.57 -27.85 15.34
C VAL A 134 -0.25 -27.13 15.62
N ASP A 135 0.54 -26.91 14.60
CA ASP A 135 1.80 -26.20 14.65
C ASP A 135 1.68 -24.82 13.99
N PHE A 136 2.13 -23.80 14.70
CA PHE A 136 2.32 -22.46 14.16
C PHE A 136 3.81 -22.15 14.10
N PRO A 137 4.46 -22.22 12.92
CA PRO A 137 5.88 -21.90 12.80
C PRO A 137 6.15 -20.43 13.15
N LEU A 138 7.03 -20.23 14.15
CA LEU A 138 7.49 -18.92 14.59
C LEU A 138 8.80 -18.55 13.91
N TRP A 139 9.73 -19.51 13.81
CA TRP A 139 11.06 -19.29 13.26
C TRP A 139 11.55 -20.48 12.44
N GLN A 140 12.39 -20.17 11.45
CA GLN A 140 13.16 -21.12 10.67
C GLN A 140 14.62 -21.09 11.14
N VAL A 141 15.18 -22.24 11.45
CA VAL A 141 16.60 -22.39 11.76
C VAL A 141 17.29 -23.02 10.57
N ASN A 142 18.16 -22.24 9.93
CA ASN A 142 18.96 -22.68 8.80
C ASN A 142 20.30 -23.16 9.33
N LEU A 143 20.60 -24.44 9.18
CA LEU A 143 21.90 -25.03 9.52
C LEU A 143 22.71 -25.19 8.25
N THR A 144 23.89 -24.57 8.23
CA THR A 144 24.91 -24.79 7.21
C THR A 144 26.12 -25.39 7.90
N ASP A 145 26.46 -26.61 7.55
CA ASP A 145 27.42 -27.42 8.31
C ASP A 145 26.99 -27.49 9.79
N LEU A 146 27.84 -27.00 10.69
CA LEU A 146 27.60 -26.96 12.13
C LEU A 146 27.01 -25.63 12.63
N THR A 147 26.78 -24.67 11.73
CA THR A 147 26.43 -23.29 12.11
C THR A 147 24.94 -23.04 11.91
N PRO A 148 24.15 -22.77 12.98
CA PRO A 148 22.77 -22.35 12.90
C PRO A 148 22.65 -20.85 12.64
N SER A 149 21.63 -20.46 11.87
CA SER A 149 21.15 -19.08 11.72
C SER A 149 19.63 -19.05 11.76
N ILE A 150 19.05 -17.90 12.10
CA ILE A 150 17.59 -17.73 12.24
C ILE A 150 17.06 -16.85 11.12
N SER A 151 15.94 -17.23 10.56
CA SER A 151 15.14 -16.40 9.64
C SER A 151 13.65 -16.58 9.88
N GLU A 152 12.85 -15.67 9.38
CA GLU A 152 11.41 -15.83 9.35
C GLU A 152 11.03 -17.03 8.45
N PRO A 153 10.01 -17.80 8.79
CA PRO A 153 9.53 -18.89 7.95
C PRO A 153 9.00 -18.33 6.62
N SER A 154 9.41 -18.94 5.50
CA SER A 154 8.90 -18.55 4.19
C SER A 154 7.39 -18.84 4.09
N GLY A 155 6.62 -17.88 3.63
CA GLY A 155 5.17 -18.02 3.40
C GLY A 155 4.28 -17.86 4.64
N ILE A 156 4.86 -17.56 5.80
CA ILE A 156 4.12 -17.17 7.01
C ILE A 156 4.40 -15.70 7.23
N ALA A 157 3.44 -14.87 6.86
CA ALA A 157 3.50 -13.46 7.26
C ALA A 157 3.38 -13.41 8.79
N PRO A 158 4.31 -12.76 9.52
CA PRO A 158 4.03 -12.37 10.89
C PRO A 158 2.76 -11.54 10.80
N ALA A 159 1.67 -12.00 11.38
CA ALA A 159 0.48 -11.19 11.46
C ALA A 159 0.73 -10.14 12.54
N SER A 160 1.34 -9.11 12.13
CA SER A 160 1.33 -7.81 12.75
C SER A 160 -0.14 -7.45 13.01
N GLY A 161 -0.44 -6.80 14.10
CA GLY A 161 -1.78 -6.60 14.65
C GLY A 161 -2.84 -6.17 13.62
N LEU A 162 -4.09 -6.12 14.04
CA LEU A 162 -5.27 -5.78 13.22
C LEU A 162 -5.03 -4.62 12.23
N VAL A 163 -4.20 -3.66 12.62
CA VAL A 163 -3.84 -2.51 11.77
C VAL A 163 -3.05 -2.91 10.53
N ASP A 164 -2.16 -3.88 10.62
CA ASP A 164 -1.36 -4.32 9.48
C ASP A 164 -2.18 -5.16 8.49
N ILE A 165 -3.29 -5.74 8.99
CA ILE A 165 -4.29 -6.42 8.14
C ILE A 165 -5.14 -5.37 7.41
N ILE A 166 -5.55 -4.29 8.08
CA ILE A 166 -6.40 -3.25 7.50
C ILE A 166 -5.58 -2.30 6.61
N TYR A 167 -4.39 -1.95 7.06
CA TYR A 167 -3.47 -1.06 6.37
C TYR A 167 -2.09 -1.72 6.18
N PRO A 168 -1.95 -2.70 5.30
CA PRO A 168 -0.63 -3.27 4.99
C PRO A 168 0.32 -2.18 4.47
N VAL A 169 1.63 -2.42 4.55
CA VAL A 169 2.64 -1.52 3.98
C VAL A 169 2.30 -1.21 2.52
N GLY A 170 2.34 0.07 2.15
CA GLY A 170 1.88 0.58 0.85
C GLY A 170 0.44 1.08 0.83
N SER A 171 -0.36 0.86 1.87
CA SER A 171 -1.73 1.39 1.95
C SER A 171 -1.74 2.92 2.06
N ILE A 172 -2.76 3.52 1.47
CA ILE A 172 -3.00 4.96 1.53
C ILE A 172 -4.16 5.24 2.49
N TYR A 173 -3.90 6.06 3.50
CA TYR A 173 -4.92 6.59 4.41
C TYR A 173 -5.25 8.03 4.05
N MET A 174 -6.54 8.36 3.97
CA MET A 174 -7.03 9.70 3.65
C MET A 174 -7.83 10.26 4.82
N SER A 175 -7.56 11.53 5.21
CA SER A 175 -8.23 12.18 6.33
C SER A 175 -8.32 13.69 6.12
N THR A 176 -9.36 14.32 6.68
CA THR A 176 -9.43 15.77 6.81
C THR A 176 -8.61 16.32 7.98
N ALA A 177 -8.21 15.44 8.93
CA ALA A 177 -7.31 15.78 10.03
C ALA A 177 -5.84 15.66 9.60
N SER A 178 -4.99 16.59 10.05
CA SER A 178 -3.55 16.60 9.77
C SER A 178 -2.73 15.62 10.62
N THR A 179 -3.40 14.89 11.53
CA THR A 179 -2.74 13.95 12.44
C THR A 179 -2.08 12.82 11.64
N ASN A 180 -0.78 12.58 11.90
CA ASN A 180 -0.09 11.43 11.31
C ASN A 180 -0.73 10.12 11.82
N PRO A 181 -1.09 9.19 10.92
CA PRO A 181 -1.73 7.92 11.30
C PRO A 181 -0.91 7.06 12.27
N SER A 182 0.40 7.26 12.38
CA SER A 182 1.24 6.57 13.37
C SER A 182 0.77 6.77 14.81
N LEU A 183 0.16 7.92 15.11
CA LEU A 183 -0.41 8.20 16.44
C LEU A 183 -1.76 7.51 16.68
N LEU A 184 -2.43 7.06 15.63
CA LEU A 184 -3.73 6.38 15.70
C LEU A 184 -3.58 4.86 15.61
N PHE A 185 -2.70 4.41 14.72
CA PHE A 185 -2.59 3.02 14.31
C PHE A 185 -1.22 2.40 14.59
N GLY A 186 -0.21 3.22 14.98
CA GLY A 186 1.18 2.78 15.00
C GLY A 186 1.77 2.68 13.58
N GLY A 187 2.94 2.03 13.45
CA GLY A 187 3.67 1.94 12.19
C GLY A 187 4.30 3.26 11.75
N GLU A 188 4.90 3.27 10.58
CA GLU A 188 5.50 4.46 9.98
C GLU A 188 4.68 4.92 8.79
N TRP A 189 4.47 6.24 8.70
CA TRP A 189 3.64 6.85 7.66
C TRP A 189 4.29 8.13 7.15
N GLU A 190 4.29 8.30 5.86
CA GLU A 190 4.77 9.51 5.20
C GLU A 190 3.65 10.22 4.42
N ALA A 191 3.77 11.54 4.25
CA ALA A 191 2.84 12.29 3.41
C ALA A 191 2.96 11.85 1.95
N TRP A 192 1.82 11.57 1.31
CA TRP A 192 1.78 11.03 -0.05
C TRP A 192 0.91 11.88 -0.98
N GLY A 193 1.31 11.99 -2.25
CA GLY A 193 0.49 12.60 -3.30
C GLY A 193 0.19 14.09 -3.10
N SER A 194 1.04 14.84 -2.39
CA SER A 194 0.81 16.27 -2.10
C SER A 194 0.54 17.10 -3.36
N GLY A 195 -0.65 17.74 -3.42
CA GLY A 195 -1.09 18.57 -4.53
C GLY A 195 -1.42 17.78 -5.81
N ARG A 196 -1.67 16.47 -5.72
CA ARG A 196 -2.01 15.58 -6.84
C ARG A 196 -3.34 14.89 -6.61
N VAL A 197 -3.96 14.47 -7.69
CA VAL A 197 -5.15 13.63 -7.70
C VAL A 197 -4.71 12.20 -8.01
N PRO A 198 -5.05 11.19 -7.19
CA PRO A 198 -4.77 9.80 -7.49
C PRO A 198 -5.49 9.33 -8.75
N VAL A 199 -4.79 8.58 -9.59
CA VAL A 199 -5.32 7.93 -10.79
C VAL A 199 -5.01 6.43 -10.68
N GLY A 200 -5.94 5.58 -11.12
CA GLY A 200 -5.73 4.13 -11.15
C GLY A 200 -4.60 3.74 -12.11
N VAL A 201 -3.83 2.71 -11.76
CA VAL A 201 -2.84 2.12 -12.66
C VAL A 201 -3.56 1.43 -13.82
N ASP A 202 -3.14 1.72 -15.06
CA ASP A 202 -3.51 0.99 -16.26
C ASP A 202 -2.23 0.52 -16.96
N THR A 203 -1.95 -0.76 -16.90
CA THR A 203 -0.74 -1.36 -17.50
C THR A 203 -0.71 -1.30 -19.03
N ASN A 204 -1.84 -1.00 -19.67
CA ASN A 204 -1.94 -0.85 -21.13
C ASN A 204 -1.71 0.60 -21.59
N ASP A 205 -1.74 1.57 -20.68
CA ASP A 205 -1.49 2.97 -20.96
C ASP A 205 -0.12 3.38 -20.41
N THR A 206 0.78 3.78 -21.31
CA THR A 206 2.15 4.18 -20.94
C THR A 206 2.21 5.33 -19.94
N ASP A 207 1.19 6.20 -19.89
CA ASP A 207 1.13 7.31 -18.96
C ASP A 207 0.75 6.86 -17.54
N PHE A 208 0.04 5.75 -17.39
CA PHE A 208 -0.48 5.24 -16.13
C PHE A 208 0.00 3.84 -15.76
N ALA A 209 1.00 3.29 -16.47
CA ALA A 209 1.42 1.89 -16.35
C ALA A 209 2.08 1.51 -15.03
N THR A 210 2.56 2.47 -14.26
CA THR A 210 3.37 2.20 -13.05
C THR A 210 2.80 2.93 -11.85
N ALA A 211 2.69 2.25 -10.71
CA ALA A 211 2.30 2.87 -9.45
C ALA A 211 3.26 4.03 -9.10
N GLU A 212 2.72 5.08 -8.50
CA GLU A 212 3.43 6.29 -8.08
C GLU A 212 4.06 7.12 -9.21
N LYS A 213 3.83 6.77 -10.47
CA LYS A 213 4.19 7.64 -11.60
C LYS A 213 3.46 8.97 -11.49
N THR A 214 4.17 10.05 -11.74
CA THR A 214 3.63 11.41 -11.67
C THR A 214 3.62 12.05 -13.05
N GLY A 215 2.58 12.84 -13.33
CA GLY A 215 2.43 13.55 -14.59
C GLY A 215 1.45 14.72 -14.46
N GLY A 216 1.09 15.30 -15.61
CA GLY A 216 0.18 16.42 -15.71
C GLY A 216 0.77 17.75 -15.25
N GLU A 217 0.07 18.83 -15.55
CA GLU A 217 0.46 20.20 -15.18
C GLU A 217 -0.77 21.00 -14.73
N LYS A 218 -0.56 21.94 -13.80
CA LYS A 218 -1.63 22.78 -13.24
C LYS A 218 -2.06 23.88 -14.19
N THR A 219 -1.15 24.38 -14.99
CA THR A 219 -1.38 25.47 -15.94
C THR A 219 -0.68 25.13 -17.25
N HIS A 220 -1.31 25.44 -18.36
CA HIS A 220 -0.77 25.17 -19.68
C HIS A 220 -0.86 26.42 -20.58
N THR A 221 0.22 26.74 -21.27
CA THR A 221 0.22 27.75 -22.35
C THR A 221 0.13 27.03 -23.67
N LEU A 222 -0.93 27.26 -24.42
CA LEU A 222 -1.14 26.61 -25.71
C LEU A 222 0.02 26.90 -26.67
N THR A 223 0.53 25.86 -27.26
CA THR A 223 1.49 25.97 -28.38
C THR A 223 0.74 26.13 -29.71
N THR A 224 1.44 26.59 -30.74
CA THR A 224 0.84 26.73 -32.07
C THR A 224 0.32 25.41 -32.63
N THR A 225 0.98 24.29 -32.28
CA THR A 225 0.59 22.96 -32.76
C THR A 225 -0.65 22.40 -32.05
N GLU A 226 -1.01 22.90 -30.88
CA GLU A 226 -2.18 22.50 -30.12
C GLU A 226 -3.45 23.27 -30.52
N MET A 227 -3.29 24.37 -31.26
CA MET A 227 -4.44 25.09 -31.79
C MET A 227 -5.04 24.36 -33.01
N PRO A 228 -6.38 24.21 -33.06
CA PRO A 228 -7.02 23.72 -34.26
C PRO A 228 -6.62 24.53 -35.49
N SER A 229 -6.42 23.89 -36.64
CA SER A 229 -6.17 24.59 -37.88
C SER A 229 -7.33 25.55 -38.18
N HIS A 230 -7.02 26.83 -38.33
CA HIS A 230 -8.00 27.87 -38.63
C HIS A 230 -7.41 28.90 -39.60
N THR A 231 -8.29 29.59 -40.29
CA THR A 231 -7.92 30.65 -41.23
C THR A 231 -8.63 31.93 -40.86
N HIS A 232 -7.94 33.04 -40.99
CA HIS A 232 -8.58 34.36 -40.97
C HIS A 232 -8.81 34.79 -42.43
N SER A 233 -10.05 35.07 -42.78
CA SER A 233 -10.33 35.76 -44.07
C SER A 233 -9.95 37.22 -43.88
N THR A 234 -8.78 37.61 -44.35
CA THR A 234 -8.56 39.02 -44.67
C THR A 234 -9.47 39.35 -45.83
N LEU A 235 -10.19 40.48 -45.77
CA LEU A 235 -10.95 40.96 -46.94
C LEU A 235 -9.97 40.97 -48.11
N PRO A 236 -10.26 40.26 -49.22
CA PRO A 236 -9.43 40.34 -50.40
C PRO A 236 -9.55 41.75 -50.90
N MET A 237 -8.62 42.60 -50.55
CA MET A 237 -8.43 43.81 -51.38
C MET A 237 -7.89 43.27 -52.69
N ALA A 238 -8.82 43.09 -53.66
CA ALA A 238 -8.46 42.73 -54.99
C ALA A 238 -7.40 43.76 -55.45
N ALA A 239 -6.22 43.20 -55.76
CA ALA A 239 -5.17 43.97 -56.38
C ALA A 239 -5.68 44.36 -57.79
N GLN A 240 -6.66 45.23 -57.83
CA GLN A 240 -6.97 45.96 -59.04
C GLN A 240 -6.01 47.15 -59.16
N ARG A 241 -5.10 47.05 -60.10
CA ARG A 241 -4.41 48.22 -60.63
C ARG A 241 -5.49 49.13 -61.24
N GLY A 242 -6.14 49.94 -60.40
CA GLY A 242 -7.19 50.86 -60.78
C GLY A 242 -7.64 51.64 -59.52
N HIS A 243 -7.82 52.92 -59.72
CA HIS A 243 -8.38 53.80 -58.70
C HIS A 243 -9.71 53.25 -58.18
N VAL A 244 -9.79 52.84 -56.93
CA VAL A 244 -11.06 52.59 -56.25
C VAL A 244 -11.46 53.91 -55.56
N THR A 245 -12.38 54.60 -56.10
CA THR A 245 -13.01 55.73 -55.43
C THR A 245 -14.09 55.20 -54.49
N LEU A 246 -13.80 55.18 -53.20
CA LEU A 246 -14.82 54.88 -52.19
C LEU A 246 -15.60 56.19 -51.91
N THR A 247 -16.84 56.26 -52.44
CA THR A 247 -17.76 57.32 -52.07
C THR A 247 -18.49 56.96 -50.77
N PHE A 248 -18.13 57.58 -49.66
CA PHE A 248 -18.91 57.50 -48.47
C PHE A 248 -20.05 58.53 -48.56
N ALA A 249 -21.29 58.06 -48.60
CA ALA A 249 -22.43 58.91 -48.35
C ALA A 249 -22.46 59.38 -46.90
N ALA A 250 -22.00 60.56 -46.58
CA ALA A 250 -22.17 61.20 -45.32
C ALA A 250 -23.63 61.60 -45.13
N THR A 251 -24.44 60.81 -44.49
CA THR A 251 -25.78 61.22 -44.04
C THR A 251 -25.64 61.99 -42.72
N GLY A 252 -25.75 63.36 -42.87
CA GLY A 252 -25.98 64.24 -41.74
C GLY A 252 -24.82 65.16 -41.37
N PHE A 253 -24.58 66.15 -42.13
CA PHE A 253 -24.23 67.54 -41.79
C PHE A 253 -23.82 68.23 -43.13
N GLY A 254 -24.51 69.21 -43.52
CA GLY A 254 -24.39 69.87 -44.77
C GLY A 254 -22.96 70.34 -45.11
N GLY A 255 -22.35 69.68 -46.00
CA GLY A 255 -21.08 70.04 -46.62
C GLY A 255 -20.71 68.99 -47.66
N SER A 256 -20.93 69.26 -48.94
CA SER A 256 -20.48 68.45 -50.06
C SER A 256 -18.96 68.57 -50.20
N GLY A 257 -18.26 67.57 -49.68
CA GLY A 257 -16.82 67.39 -49.86
C GLY A 257 -16.54 65.96 -50.23
N SER A 258 -16.17 65.65 -51.45
CA SER A 258 -15.62 64.35 -51.85
C SER A 258 -14.19 64.24 -51.30
N ALA A 259 -14.01 63.49 -50.24
CA ALA A 259 -12.66 63.11 -49.84
C ALA A 259 -12.26 61.83 -50.59
N ALA A 260 -11.39 61.98 -51.59
CA ALA A 260 -10.74 60.85 -52.26
C ALA A 260 -9.62 60.37 -51.39
N GLY A 261 -9.84 59.25 -50.65
CA GLY A 261 -8.79 58.55 -49.98
C GLY A 261 -8.08 57.59 -50.94
N TYR A 262 -6.78 57.75 -51.09
CA TYR A 262 -5.95 56.79 -51.83
C TYR A 262 -5.49 55.69 -50.89
N LEU A 263 -5.84 54.46 -51.19
CA LEU A 263 -5.17 53.30 -50.61
C LEU A 263 -3.94 53.01 -51.50
N ILE A 264 -2.76 53.29 -50.96
CA ILE A 264 -1.51 52.93 -51.60
C ILE A 264 -1.24 51.45 -51.24
N SER A 265 -1.32 50.58 -52.25
CA SER A 265 -0.76 49.24 -52.15
C SER A 265 0.74 49.35 -52.44
N ASP A 266 1.57 49.18 -51.47
CA ASP A 266 3.03 49.10 -51.57
C ASP A 266 3.53 47.77 -52.14
N GLY A 267 2.61 46.93 -52.63
CA GLY A 267 2.95 45.63 -53.22
C GLY A 267 3.18 44.53 -52.17
N ASN A 268 3.02 44.82 -50.91
CA ASN A 268 3.09 43.84 -49.83
C ASN A 268 1.65 43.46 -49.43
N SER A 269 1.19 42.28 -49.82
CA SER A 269 -0.19 41.85 -49.69
C SER A 269 -0.48 41.25 -48.30
N ASP A 270 0.45 41.31 -47.34
CA ASP A 270 0.27 40.79 -46.01
C ASP A 270 -0.16 41.92 -45.05
N TYR A 271 -1.46 42.17 -44.97
CA TYR A 271 -2.02 42.92 -43.86
C TYR A 271 -2.28 41.90 -42.71
N PRO A 272 -1.37 41.78 -41.72
CA PRO A 272 -1.61 40.87 -40.62
C PRO A 272 -2.86 41.35 -39.87
N SER A 273 -3.73 40.40 -39.53
CA SER A 273 -4.78 40.66 -38.54
C SER A 273 -4.11 41.12 -37.25
N SER A 274 -4.71 42.02 -36.50
CA SER A 274 -4.20 42.37 -35.18
C SER A 274 -4.07 41.09 -34.31
N SER A 275 -2.99 40.99 -33.59
CA SER A 275 -2.83 39.88 -32.68
C SER A 275 -3.96 39.90 -31.64
N ALA A 276 -4.56 38.75 -31.40
CA ALA A 276 -5.56 38.54 -30.35
C ALA A 276 -5.01 37.51 -29.37
N GLY A 277 -5.23 37.75 -28.09
CA GLY A 277 -4.73 36.92 -27.02
C GLY A 277 -3.40 37.39 -26.44
N SER A 278 -3.13 37.06 -25.16
CA SER A 278 -1.95 37.49 -24.41
C SER A 278 -0.87 36.40 -24.33
N GLY A 279 -1.16 35.17 -24.76
CA GLY A 279 -0.27 34.02 -24.54
C GLY A 279 -0.18 33.57 -23.08
N GLU A 280 -1.14 34.01 -22.25
CA GLU A 280 -1.20 33.59 -20.85
C GLU A 280 -1.60 32.12 -20.71
N ALA A 281 -1.04 31.46 -19.68
CA ALA A 281 -1.39 30.09 -19.36
C ALA A 281 -2.83 29.99 -18.80
N HIS A 282 -3.57 29.00 -19.26
CA HIS A 282 -4.88 28.69 -18.71
C HIS A 282 -4.80 27.67 -17.59
N ASN A 283 -5.82 27.63 -16.73
CA ASN A 283 -5.93 26.72 -15.61
C ASN A 283 -6.42 25.34 -16.09
N ASN A 284 -5.67 24.28 -15.73
CA ASN A 284 -6.02 22.87 -15.96
C ASN A 284 -6.55 22.16 -14.71
N ILE A 285 -6.75 22.89 -13.60
CA ILE A 285 -7.18 22.29 -12.34
C ILE A 285 -8.68 22.00 -12.44
N GLN A 286 -9.03 20.71 -12.30
CA GLN A 286 -10.41 20.27 -12.15
C GLN A 286 -10.98 20.70 -10.78
N PRO A 287 -12.31 20.77 -10.58
CA PRO A 287 -12.89 20.96 -9.25
C PRO A 287 -12.37 19.89 -8.29
N TYR A 288 -11.93 20.29 -7.09
CA TYR A 288 -11.30 19.41 -6.11
C TYR A 288 -11.71 19.76 -4.69
N ILE A 289 -11.51 18.81 -3.78
CA ILE A 289 -11.51 18.99 -2.34
C ILE A 289 -10.22 18.42 -1.77
N THR A 290 -9.59 19.13 -0.85
CA THR A 290 -8.31 18.68 -0.28
C THR A 290 -8.52 17.81 0.95
N CYS A 291 -7.68 16.80 1.10
CA CYS A 291 -7.50 16.00 2.30
C CYS A 291 -6.02 15.68 2.50
N TYR A 292 -5.66 15.25 3.69
CA TYR A 292 -4.34 14.69 3.95
C TYR A 292 -4.32 13.25 3.45
N MET A 293 -3.28 12.89 2.71
CA MET A 293 -3.02 11.53 2.25
C MET A 293 -1.69 11.06 2.84
N TRP A 294 -1.70 9.87 3.40
CA TRP A 294 -0.56 9.26 4.07
C TRP A 294 -0.36 7.86 3.52
N LYS A 295 0.89 7.52 3.19
CA LYS A 295 1.28 6.18 2.77
C LYS A 295 1.97 5.48 3.92
N ARG A 296 1.58 4.24 4.19
CA ARG A 296 2.27 3.40 5.17
C ARG A 296 3.59 2.89 4.60
N THR A 297 4.68 3.05 5.34
CA THR A 297 6.04 2.66 4.94
C THR A 297 6.62 1.53 5.78
N ALA A 298 6.15 1.38 7.04
CA ALA A 298 6.51 0.26 7.92
C ALA A 298 5.40 -0.02 8.96
#